data_67f1b2182baf087a8b66ffc36b07e7d0
#
_entry.id   67f1b2182baf087a8b66ffc36b07e7d0
#
_cell.length_a   1.000
_cell.length_b   1.000
_cell.length_c   1.000
_cell.angle_alpha   90.00
_cell.angle_beta   90.00
_cell.angle_gamma   90.00
#
_symmetry.space_group_name_H-M   'P 1'
#
loop_
_entity.id
_entity.type
_entity.pdbx_description
1 polymer ?
#
loop_
_entity_poly.entity_id
_entity_poly.type
_entity_poly.pdbx_seq_one_letter_code
_entity_poly.pdbx_strand_id
1 'polypeptide(L)'
;MAKKFDVVIIGGGILGTSISYFLSFLNKSKKIAVIEQSHKVAFHTSGRNTGKVHAPYLYNPEKKKLFAKAAFHGYEMWEKYSKLKNLPFKKDGVIEVALDKKGIKVLEKYLKWGKQNGLEEKDIKLLDKDEMKEIEPEIECEAALYVYRDGSVDYAIFTDSIMKDSKENGTEFLLDSKVTEIKKQNEQWEITLNGKNKIFTKFFINAAGGESVNIAHNVGVAKNFTDVHFRGE
;
A
#
# COMPACT_ATOMS: atom_id res chain seq x y z
N MET A 1 25.71 9.36 -22.41
CA MET A 1 26.07 9.62 -20.99
C MET A 1 25.08 8.89 -20.09
N ALA A 2 25.54 8.32 -18.98
CA ALA A 2 24.66 7.66 -18.01
C ALA A 2 23.76 8.70 -17.30
N LYS A 3 22.47 8.36 -17.11
CA LYS A 3 21.52 9.25 -16.41
C LYS A 3 21.87 9.37 -14.93
N LYS A 4 21.71 10.58 -14.38
CA LYS A 4 21.90 10.86 -12.95
C LYS A 4 20.64 11.42 -12.34
N PHE A 5 20.29 10.90 -11.16
CA PHE A 5 19.13 11.31 -10.38
C PHE A 5 19.54 11.71 -8.95
N ASP A 6 18.76 12.55 -8.31
CA ASP A 6 18.94 12.84 -6.89
C ASP A 6 18.38 11.69 -6.03
N VAL A 7 17.22 11.17 -6.43
CA VAL A 7 16.54 10.04 -5.76
C VAL A 7 16.06 9.04 -6.80
N VAL A 8 16.31 7.76 -6.53
CA VAL A 8 15.75 6.64 -7.30
C VAL A 8 14.85 5.82 -6.37
N ILE A 9 13.66 5.49 -6.84
CA ILE A 9 12.71 4.61 -6.14
C ILE A 9 12.63 3.31 -6.93
N ILE A 10 12.89 2.18 -6.28
CA ILE A 10 12.86 0.85 -6.90
C ILE A 10 11.51 0.21 -6.58
N GLY A 11 10.69 0.03 -7.59
CA GLY A 11 9.34 -0.53 -7.53
C GLY A 11 8.25 0.49 -7.88
N GLY A 12 7.48 0.19 -8.94
CA GLY A 12 6.34 0.97 -9.42
C GLY A 12 4.99 0.50 -8.85
N GLY A 13 5.01 -0.12 -7.69
CA GLY A 13 3.80 -0.42 -6.93
C GLY A 13 3.23 0.82 -6.24
N ILE A 14 2.10 0.66 -5.53
CA ILE A 14 1.42 1.78 -4.85
C ILE A 14 2.34 2.54 -3.88
N LEU A 15 3.24 1.83 -3.17
CA LEU A 15 4.17 2.49 -2.25
C LEU A 15 5.19 3.36 -2.99
N GLY A 16 5.90 2.82 -3.96
CA GLY A 16 6.92 3.57 -4.69
C GLY A 16 6.34 4.72 -5.48
N THR A 17 5.19 4.52 -6.11
CA THR A 17 4.49 5.57 -6.86
C THR A 17 3.97 6.67 -5.93
N SER A 18 3.41 6.33 -4.76
CA SER A 18 2.99 7.33 -3.77
C SER A 18 4.17 8.11 -3.20
N ILE A 19 5.30 7.45 -2.92
CA ILE A 19 6.52 8.13 -2.46
C ILE A 19 7.00 9.13 -3.54
N SER A 20 6.99 8.74 -4.80
CA SER A 20 7.40 9.63 -5.90
C SER A 20 6.47 10.84 -6.02
N TYR A 21 5.16 10.64 -5.86
CA TYR A 21 4.17 11.70 -5.87
C TYR A 21 4.47 12.76 -4.80
N PHE A 22 4.58 12.36 -3.54
CA PHE A 22 4.87 13.31 -2.47
C PHE A 22 6.23 13.99 -2.61
N LEU A 23 7.27 13.25 -2.99
CA LEU A 23 8.60 13.83 -3.19
C LEU A 23 8.62 14.84 -4.33
N SER A 24 7.90 14.61 -5.43
CA SER A 24 7.82 15.52 -6.56
C SER A 24 7.13 16.84 -6.22
N PHE A 25 6.14 16.82 -5.32
CA PHE A 25 5.51 18.04 -4.81
C PHE A 25 6.40 18.82 -3.85
N LEU A 26 7.06 18.10 -2.93
CA LEU A 26 7.87 18.71 -1.89
C LEU A 26 9.20 19.26 -2.42
N ASN A 27 9.72 18.70 -3.50
CA ASN A 27 11.07 19.00 -4.01
C ASN A 27 11.11 19.07 -5.56
N LYS A 28 10.44 20.07 -6.13
CA LYS A 28 10.36 20.27 -7.60
C LYS A 28 11.72 20.41 -8.32
N SER A 29 12.78 20.80 -7.60
CA SER A 29 14.13 20.91 -8.15
C SER A 29 14.89 19.59 -8.22
N LYS A 30 14.39 18.53 -7.62
CA LYS A 30 15.06 17.23 -7.56
C LYS A 30 14.70 16.36 -8.75
N LYS A 31 15.72 15.72 -9.33
CA LYS A 31 15.54 14.70 -10.37
C LYS A 31 15.20 13.38 -9.69
N ILE A 32 13.95 12.94 -9.85
CA ILE A 32 13.43 11.70 -9.24
C ILE A 32 13.16 10.69 -10.35
N ALA A 33 13.54 9.43 -10.14
CA ALA A 33 13.13 8.33 -11.00
C ALA A 33 12.46 7.21 -10.21
N VAL A 34 11.46 6.59 -10.81
CA VAL A 34 10.88 5.31 -10.36
C VAL A 34 11.27 4.25 -11.36
N ILE A 35 11.83 3.14 -10.88
CA ILE A 35 12.20 1.97 -11.69
C ILE A 35 11.15 0.89 -11.47
N GLU A 36 10.58 0.37 -12.55
CA GLU A 36 9.64 -0.74 -12.52
C GLU A 36 10.05 -1.80 -13.55
N GLN A 37 10.13 -3.05 -13.11
CA GLN A 37 10.54 -4.16 -13.97
C GLN A 37 9.50 -4.53 -15.03
N SER A 38 8.24 -4.23 -14.79
CA SER A 38 7.13 -4.53 -15.68
C SER A 38 6.84 -3.37 -16.63
N HIS A 39 6.07 -3.64 -17.67
CA HIS A 39 5.65 -2.65 -18.68
C HIS A 39 4.66 -1.60 -18.16
N LYS A 40 4.13 -1.77 -16.95
CA LYS A 40 3.21 -0.82 -16.29
C LYS A 40 3.38 -0.85 -14.78
N VAL A 41 2.95 0.24 -14.12
CA VAL A 41 2.86 0.30 -12.66
C VAL A 41 1.76 -0.63 -12.12
N ALA A 42 1.82 -0.95 -10.85
CA ALA A 42 0.87 -1.83 -10.15
C ALA A 42 0.67 -3.21 -10.80
N PHE A 43 1.63 -3.70 -11.58
CA PHE A 43 1.50 -4.98 -12.29
C PHE A 43 1.43 -6.19 -11.36
N HIS A 44 2.07 -6.11 -10.20
CA HIS A 44 2.11 -7.17 -9.19
C HIS A 44 1.08 -6.95 -8.08
N THR A 45 1.45 -7.12 -6.82
CA THR A 45 0.57 -7.10 -5.63
C THR A 45 -0.35 -5.89 -5.56
N SER A 46 0.12 -4.70 -5.95
CA SER A 46 -0.69 -3.47 -5.90
C SER A 46 -1.90 -3.49 -6.84
N GLY A 47 -1.84 -4.26 -7.94
CA GLY A 47 -2.96 -4.43 -8.86
C GLY A 47 -3.66 -5.79 -8.74
N ARG A 48 -3.29 -6.61 -7.73
CA ARG A 48 -3.79 -7.99 -7.55
C ARG A 48 -4.08 -8.25 -6.07
N ASN A 49 -4.96 -7.46 -5.50
CA ASN A 49 -5.38 -7.53 -4.11
C ASN A 49 -6.91 -7.41 -4.02
N THR A 50 -7.45 -7.43 -2.81
CA THR A 50 -8.90 -7.36 -2.57
C THR A 50 -9.52 -5.99 -2.87
N GLY A 51 -8.71 -4.96 -3.13
CA GLY A 51 -9.19 -3.60 -3.37
C GLY A 51 -9.75 -2.88 -2.14
N LYS A 52 -9.64 -3.46 -0.95
CA LYS A 52 -10.19 -2.85 0.26
C LYS A 52 -9.31 -1.75 0.84
N VAL A 53 -9.96 -0.66 1.21
CA VAL A 53 -9.38 0.44 2.01
C VAL A 53 -9.90 0.27 3.43
N HIS A 54 -9.11 -0.42 4.24
CA HIS A 54 -9.53 -0.78 5.59
C HIS A 54 -9.42 0.37 6.58
N ALA A 55 -10.45 0.54 7.40
CA ALA A 55 -10.41 1.31 8.62
C ALA A 55 -9.49 0.64 9.67
N PRO A 56 -9.02 1.36 10.70
CA PRO A 56 -7.96 0.88 11.59
C PRO A 56 -8.36 -0.15 12.64
N TYR A 57 -9.45 -0.90 12.48
CA TYR A 57 -9.94 -1.87 13.47
C TYR A 57 -9.07 -3.12 13.62
N LEU A 58 -8.28 -3.48 12.60
CA LEU A 58 -7.39 -4.64 12.60
C LEU A 58 -6.06 -4.40 13.32
N TYR A 59 -5.76 -3.16 13.69
CA TYR A 59 -4.46 -2.80 14.25
C TYR A 59 -4.51 -2.65 15.76
N ASN A 60 -3.66 -3.43 16.45
CA ASN A 60 -3.46 -3.25 17.89
C ASN A 60 -2.98 -1.81 18.17
N PRO A 61 -3.70 -1.03 19.00
CA PRO A 61 -3.43 0.40 19.20
C PRO A 61 -2.09 0.72 19.87
N GLU A 62 -1.51 -0.25 20.59
CA GLU A 62 -0.20 -0.09 21.24
C GLU A 62 0.92 -0.55 20.31
N LYS A 63 0.82 -1.80 19.80
CA LYS A 63 1.89 -2.44 19.01
C LYS A 63 1.95 -1.95 17.56
N LYS A 64 0.81 -1.48 17.01
CA LYS A 64 0.70 -1.06 15.60
C LYS A 64 0.11 0.36 15.46
N LYS A 65 0.40 1.23 16.41
CA LYS A 65 -0.12 2.61 16.47
C LYS A 65 0.11 3.41 15.18
N LEU A 66 1.30 3.27 14.58
CA LEU A 66 1.62 4.00 13.34
C LEU A 66 0.77 3.49 12.16
N PHE A 67 0.58 2.18 12.08
CA PHE A 67 -0.29 1.58 11.05
C PHE A 67 -1.75 2.00 11.22
N ALA A 68 -2.25 2.04 12.46
CA ALA A 68 -3.60 2.50 12.74
C ALA A 68 -3.81 3.96 12.31
N LYS A 69 -2.86 4.86 12.64
CA LYS A 69 -2.91 6.25 12.19
C LYS A 69 -2.85 6.37 10.67
N ALA A 70 -1.97 5.60 10.02
CA ALA A 70 -1.84 5.60 8.57
C ALA A 70 -3.14 5.12 7.89
N ALA A 71 -3.79 4.06 8.41
CA ALA A 71 -5.06 3.58 7.89
C ALA A 71 -6.19 4.62 8.09
N PHE A 72 -6.27 5.25 9.27
CA PHE A 72 -7.30 6.26 9.58
C PHE A 72 -7.22 7.46 8.63
N HIS A 73 -6.03 8.07 8.51
CA HIS A 73 -5.83 9.22 7.62
C HIS A 73 -5.75 8.82 6.15
N GLY A 74 -5.21 7.64 5.86
CA GLY A 74 -5.12 7.12 4.49
C GLY A 74 -6.49 6.96 3.84
N TYR A 75 -7.50 6.49 4.57
CA TYR A 75 -8.87 6.42 4.08
C TYR A 75 -9.37 7.78 3.59
N GLU A 76 -9.21 8.82 4.39
CA GLU A 76 -9.62 10.19 4.03
C GLU A 76 -8.83 10.74 2.84
N MET A 77 -7.53 10.43 2.77
CA MET A 77 -6.69 10.85 1.65
C MET A 77 -7.13 10.17 0.34
N TRP A 78 -7.42 8.86 0.38
CA TRP A 78 -7.92 8.12 -0.78
C TRP A 78 -9.29 8.66 -1.24
N GLU A 79 -10.21 8.91 -0.32
CA GLU A 79 -11.51 9.49 -0.66
C GLU A 79 -11.38 10.89 -1.29
N LYS A 80 -10.52 11.75 -0.74
CA LYS A 80 -10.24 13.08 -1.31
C LYS A 80 -9.60 12.98 -2.69
N TYR A 81 -8.61 12.08 -2.85
CA TYR A 81 -7.94 11.88 -4.14
C TYR A 81 -8.90 11.31 -5.19
N SER A 82 -9.74 10.36 -4.82
CA SER A 82 -10.80 9.82 -5.67
C SER A 82 -11.71 10.93 -6.22
N LYS A 83 -12.21 11.81 -5.35
CA LYS A 83 -13.05 12.95 -5.76
C LYS A 83 -12.29 13.91 -6.67
N LEU A 84 -11.04 14.24 -6.33
CA LEU A 84 -10.21 15.14 -7.12
C LEU A 84 -9.96 14.63 -8.54
N LYS A 85 -9.76 13.32 -8.69
CA LYS A 85 -9.40 12.68 -9.96
C LYS A 85 -10.57 11.97 -10.64
N ASN A 86 -11.79 12.06 -10.07
CA ASN A 86 -12.98 11.36 -10.54
C ASN A 86 -12.74 9.84 -10.70
N LEU A 87 -12.10 9.22 -9.69
CA LEU A 87 -11.84 7.79 -9.66
C LEU A 87 -12.90 7.08 -8.82
N PRO A 88 -13.23 5.81 -9.13
CA PRO A 88 -14.22 5.06 -8.37
C PRO A 88 -13.73 4.74 -6.96
N PHE A 89 -14.48 5.18 -5.96
CA PHE A 89 -14.33 4.83 -4.55
C PHE A 89 -15.70 4.42 -4.01
N LYS A 90 -15.88 3.14 -3.68
CA LYS A 90 -17.14 2.64 -3.13
C LYS A 90 -17.05 2.59 -1.61
N LYS A 91 -18.07 3.12 -0.93
CA LYS A 91 -18.25 3.00 0.53
C LYS A 91 -19.16 1.82 0.82
N ASP A 92 -18.69 0.62 0.57
CA ASP A 92 -19.45 -0.61 0.66
C ASP A 92 -19.27 -1.35 2.00
N GLY A 93 -18.36 -0.87 2.84
CA GLY A 93 -18.07 -1.46 4.12
C GLY A 93 -17.43 -2.86 4.04
N VAL A 94 -17.28 -3.48 5.20
CA VAL A 94 -16.84 -4.87 5.37
C VAL A 94 -17.62 -5.52 6.50
N ILE A 95 -17.99 -6.77 6.33
CA ILE A 95 -18.63 -7.60 7.35
C ILE A 95 -17.64 -8.72 7.73
N GLU A 96 -17.25 -8.74 8.99
CA GLU A 96 -16.45 -9.82 9.59
C GLU A 96 -17.40 -10.72 10.39
N VAL A 97 -17.51 -12.00 10.04
CA VAL A 97 -18.45 -12.92 10.67
C VAL A 97 -17.80 -13.79 11.74
N ALA A 98 -18.54 -14.10 12.79
CA ALA A 98 -18.19 -15.10 13.80
C ALA A 98 -19.17 -16.26 13.74
N LEU A 99 -18.63 -17.48 13.62
CA LEU A 99 -19.42 -18.72 13.58
C LEU A 99 -19.53 -19.42 14.94
N ASP A 100 -18.79 -18.92 15.93
CA ASP A 100 -18.76 -19.50 17.28
C ASP A 100 -18.37 -18.45 18.34
N LYS A 101 -18.42 -18.86 19.61
CA LYS A 101 -18.04 -18.00 20.76
C LYS A 101 -16.57 -17.53 20.73
N LYS A 102 -15.67 -18.27 20.07
CA LYS A 102 -14.27 -17.83 19.95
C LYS A 102 -14.16 -16.71 18.92
N GLY A 103 -14.87 -16.84 17.81
CA GLY A 103 -15.00 -15.81 16.80
C GLY A 103 -15.58 -14.51 17.38
N ILE A 104 -16.65 -14.58 18.18
CA ILE A 104 -17.25 -13.40 18.83
C ILE A 104 -16.20 -12.63 19.65
N LYS A 105 -15.38 -13.31 20.46
CA LYS A 105 -14.31 -12.65 21.23
C LYS A 105 -13.27 -11.94 20.33
N VAL A 106 -13.04 -12.45 19.11
CA VAL A 106 -12.16 -11.80 18.15
C VAL A 106 -12.82 -10.52 17.63
N LEU A 107 -14.11 -10.56 17.30
CA LEU A 107 -14.87 -9.38 16.85
C LEU A 107 -14.95 -8.30 17.94
N GLU A 108 -15.21 -8.68 19.19
CA GLU A 108 -15.19 -7.77 20.34
C GLU A 108 -13.82 -7.09 20.50
N LYS A 109 -12.73 -7.84 20.32
CA LYS A 109 -11.37 -7.30 20.33
C LYS A 109 -11.17 -6.28 19.20
N TYR A 110 -11.63 -6.59 17.99
CA TYR A 110 -11.51 -5.68 16.83
C TYR A 110 -12.37 -4.44 17.02
N LEU A 111 -13.59 -4.55 17.53
CA LEU A 111 -14.42 -3.41 17.92
C LEU A 111 -13.68 -2.50 18.91
N LYS A 112 -13.11 -3.10 19.98
CA LYS A 112 -12.33 -2.36 20.99
C LYS A 112 -11.16 -1.63 20.36
N TRP A 113 -10.38 -2.30 19.50
CA TRP A 113 -9.24 -1.69 18.81
C TRP A 113 -9.70 -0.58 17.85
N GLY A 114 -10.79 -0.80 17.11
CA GLY A 114 -11.35 0.22 16.22
C GLY A 114 -11.69 1.51 16.99
N LYS A 115 -12.41 1.38 18.09
CA LYS A 115 -12.76 2.52 18.97
C LYS A 115 -11.52 3.20 19.55
N GLN A 116 -10.53 2.45 20.02
CA GLN A 116 -9.25 3.00 20.52
C GLN A 116 -8.43 3.70 19.43
N ASN A 117 -8.59 3.30 18.18
CA ASN A 117 -7.94 3.91 17.01
C ASN A 117 -8.75 5.04 16.37
N GLY A 118 -9.85 5.48 17.02
CA GLY A 118 -10.62 6.67 16.64
C GLY A 118 -11.89 6.41 15.84
N LEU A 119 -12.34 5.15 15.69
CA LEU A 119 -13.63 4.84 15.08
C LEU A 119 -14.78 5.11 16.06
N GLU A 120 -15.84 5.73 15.54
CA GLU A 120 -17.08 5.98 16.26
C GLU A 120 -18.12 4.87 15.99
N GLU A 121 -19.24 4.89 16.67
CA GLU A 121 -20.31 3.90 16.49
C GLU A 121 -20.91 3.90 15.08
N LYS A 122 -20.94 5.05 14.43
CA LYS A 122 -21.33 5.18 13.02
C LYS A 122 -20.34 4.54 12.03
N ASP A 123 -19.09 4.29 12.45
CA ASP A 123 -18.02 3.73 11.62
C ASP A 123 -17.92 2.20 11.77
N ILE A 124 -18.30 1.65 12.95
CA ILE A 124 -18.14 0.24 13.29
C ILE A 124 -19.16 -0.19 14.36
N LYS A 125 -19.84 -1.31 14.13
CA LYS A 125 -20.84 -1.86 15.04
C LYS A 125 -20.74 -3.39 15.11
N LEU A 126 -20.85 -3.95 16.32
CA LEU A 126 -21.06 -5.40 16.50
C LEU A 126 -22.56 -5.66 16.42
N LEU A 127 -22.95 -6.57 15.57
CA LEU A 127 -24.32 -6.98 15.30
C LEU A 127 -24.53 -8.41 15.79
N ASP A 128 -25.71 -8.69 16.34
CA ASP A 128 -26.13 -10.05 16.60
C ASP A 128 -26.64 -10.74 15.32
N LYS A 129 -27.01 -12.00 15.45
CA LYS A 129 -27.49 -12.83 14.35
C LYS A 129 -28.72 -12.24 13.65
N ASP A 130 -29.68 -11.71 14.43
CA ASP A 130 -30.95 -11.23 13.90
C ASP A 130 -30.75 -9.86 13.21
N GLU A 131 -29.99 -8.94 13.83
CA GLU A 131 -29.58 -7.68 13.19
C GLU A 131 -28.81 -7.92 11.88
N MET A 132 -27.97 -8.96 11.83
CA MET A 132 -27.20 -9.26 10.62
C MET A 132 -28.09 -9.79 9.50
N LYS A 133 -29.08 -10.60 9.80
CA LYS A 133 -30.04 -11.12 8.81
C LYS A 133 -30.94 -10.05 8.19
N GLU A 134 -31.19 -8.97 8.90
CA GLU A 134 -31.91 -7.81 8.34
C GLU A 134 -31.09 -7.09 7.27
N ILE A 135 -29.76 -7.10 7.37
CA ILE A 135 -28.83 -6.43 6.46
C ILE A 135 -28.47 -7.34 5.28
N GLU A 136 -28.12 -8.59 5.57
CA GLU A 136 -27.66 -9.57 4.58
C GLU A 136 -28.25 -10.95 4.92
N PRO A 137 -29.44 -11.28 4.39
CA PRO A 137 -30.20 -12.48 4.76
C PRO A 137 -29.48 -13.81 4.49
N GLU A 138 -28.57 -13.83 3.51
CA GLU A 138 -27.82 -15.03 3.13
C GLU A 138 -26.65 -15.35 4.07
N ILE A 139 -26.27 -14.43 4.97
CA ILE A 139 -25.17 -14.67 5.91
C ILE A 139 -25.66 -15.48 7.12
N GLU A 140 -25.04 -16.64 7.32
CA GLU A 140 -25.19 -17.45 8.54
C GLU A 140 -24.05 -17.18 9.50
N CYS A 141 -24.35 -16.62 10.67
CA CYS A 141 -23.36 -16.32 11.71
C CYS A 141 -23.97 -16.31 13.11
N GLU A 142 -23.13 -16.33 14.15
CA GLU A 142 -23.53 -16.10 15.54
C GLU A 142 -23.46 -14.60 15.91
N ALA A 143 -22.55 -13.86 15.28
CA ALA A 143 -22.42 -12.40 15.36
C ALA A 143 -21.62 -11.89 14.17
N ALA A 144 -21.72 -10.60 13.87
CA ALA A 144 -20.93 -9.94 12.84
C ALA A 144 -20.41 -8.58 13.30
N LEU A 145 -19.22 -8.21 12.86
CA LEU A 145 -18.71 -6.86 13.00
C LEU A 145 -18.87 -6.14 11.67
N TYR A 146 -19.75 -5.17 11.62
CA TYR A 146 -19.92 -4.35 10.43
C TYR A 146 -19.05 -3.11 10.53
N VAL A 147 -18.15 -2.95 9.59
CA VAL A 147 -17.24 -1.80 9.49
C VAL A 147 -17.72 -0.92 8.33
N TYR A 148 -18.57 0.05 8.64
CA TYR A 148 -19.18 0.96 7.66
C TYR A 148 -18.14 1.87 6.99
N ARG A 149 -17.07 2.18 7.71
CA ARG A 149 -15.99 3.06 7.23
C ARG A 149 -15.00 2.37 6.29
N ASP A 150 -15.17 1.11 5.96
CA ASP A 150 -14.38 0.46 4.94
C ASP A 150 -14.90 0.82 3.54
N GLY A 151 -14.02 0.74 2.55
CA GLY A 151 -14.38 1.02 1.16
C GLY A 151 -13.62 0.15 0.19
N SER A 152 -13.99 0.25 -1.08
CA SER A 152 -13.33 -0.49 -2.17
C SER A 152 -12.85 0.44 -3.27
N VAL A 153 -11.64 0.16 -3.78
CA VAL A 153 -11.01 0.84 -4.90
C VAL A 153 -10.30 -0.15 -5.82
N ASP A 154 -10.07 0.24 -7.05
CA ASP A 154 -9.09 -0.43 -7.90
C ASP A 154 -7.72 0.24 -7.75
N TYR A 155 -6.84 -0.36 -6.96
CA TYR A 155 -5.51 0.18 -6.72
C TYR A 155 -4.64 0.27 -7.97
N ALA A 156 -4.91 -0.50 -9.04
CA ALA A 156 -4.19 -0.36 -10.30
C ALA A 156 -4.51 1.00 -10.95
N ILE A 157 -5.79 1.37 -11.01
CA ILE A 157 -6.25 2.65 -11.55
C ILE A 157 -5.71 3.82 -10.71
N PHE A 158 -5.77 3.71 -9.38
CA PHE A 158 -5.23 4.74 -8.47
C PHE A 158 -3.73 4.91 -8.64
N THR A 159 -2.97 3.81 -8.71
CA THR A 159 -1.51 3.86 -8.91
C THR A 159 -1.14 4.50 -10.24
N ASP A 160 -1.87 4.19 -11.31
CA ASP A 160 -1.66 4.80 -12.62
C ASP A 160 -1.95 6.31 -12.60
N SER A 161 -3.02 6.73 -11.94
CA SER A 161 -3.34 8.14 -11.75
C SER A 161 -2.24 8.88 -10.99
N ILE A 162 -1.75 8.31 -9.89
CA ILE A 162 -0.65 8.89 -9.08
C ILE A 162 0.65 8.96 -9.91
N MET A 163 0.93 7.94 -10.73
CA MET A 163 2.06 7.97 -11.67
C MET A 163 1.96 9.15 -12.64
N LYS A 164 0.78 9.39 -13.21
CA LYS A 164 0.55 10.53 -14.12
C LYS A 164 0.83 11.84 -13.44
N ASP A 165 0.29 12.07 -12.24
CA ASP A 165 0.55 13.27 -11.44
C ASP A 165 2.05 13.43 -11.12
N SER A 166 2.73 12.34 -10.77
CA SER A 166 4.17 12.36 -10.49
C SER A 166 4.98 12.75 -11.75
N LYS A 167 4.59 12.25 -12.93
CA LYS A 167 5.21 12.61 -14.21
C LYS A 167 5.01 14.08 -14.54
N GLU A 168 3.82 14.62 -14.35
CA GLU A 168 3.52 16.04 -14.55
C GLU A 168 4.39 16.93 -13.65
N ASN A 169 4.78 16.43 -12.46
CA ASN A 169 5.72 17.09 -11.56
C ASN A 169 7.20 16.75 -11.81
N GLY A 170 7.52 16.12 -12.95
CA GLY A 170 8.90 15.90 -13.40
C GLY A 170 9.55 14.58 -12.95
N THR A 171 8.80 13.64 -12.35
CA THR A 171 9.34 12.30 -12.05
C THR A 171 9.46 11.47 -13.33
N GLU A 172 10.62 10.86 -13.55
CA GLU A 172 10.83 9.91 -14.65
C GLU A 172 10.46 8.49 -14.22
N PHE A 173 9.61 7.80 -14.99
CA PHE A 173 9.29 6.38 -14.78
C PHE A 173 10.00 5.53 -15.82
N LEU A 174 10.90 4.67 -15.35
CA LEU A 174 11.66 3.71 -16.15
C LEU A 174 10.96 2.35 -16.04
N LEU A 175 10.02 2.11 -16.94
CA LEU A 175 9.30 0.84 -17.07
C LEU A 175 10.17 -0.18 -17.83
N ASP A 176 9.80 -1.45 -17.84
CA ASP A 176 10.54 -2.57 -18.44
C ASP A 176 12.01 -2.59 -18.00
N SER A 177 12.27 -2.17 -16.75
CA SER A 177 13.59 -1.91 -16.21
C SER A 177 13.81 -2.69 -14.92
N LYS A 178 14.34 -3.91 -15.03
CA LYS A 178 14.67 -4.73 -13.85
C LYS A 178 16.02 -4.30 -13.28
N VAL A 179 16.05 -3.98 -11.98
CA VAL A 179 17.31 -3.78 -11.25
C VAL A 179 18.02 -5.14 -11.12
N THR A 180 19.24 -5.22 -11.64
CA THR A 180 20.05 -6.45 -11.60
C THR A 180 21.24 -6.35 -10.68
N GLU A 181 21.74 -5.15 -10.42
CA GLU A 181 22.87 -4.92 -9.55
C GLU A 181 22.80 -3.50 -8.95
N ILE A 182 23.25 -3.36 -7.70
CA ILE A 182 23.41 -2.07 -7.01
C ILE A 182 24.79 -2.05 -6.37
N LYS A 183 25.62 -1.07 -6.74
CA LYS A 183 26.96 -0.89 -6.19
C LYS A 183 27.15 0.53 -5.63
N LYS A 184 27.77 0.63 -4.48
CA LYS A 184 28.21 1.94 -3.97
C LYS A 184 29.51 2.33 -4.68
N GLN A 185 29.53 3.52 -5.29
CA GLN A 185 30.70 4.10 -5.91
C GLN A 185 30.90 5.52 -5.35
N ASN A 186 31.91 5.68 -4.48
CA ASN A 186 32.16 6.93 -3.76
C ASN A 186 30.90 7.40 -3.01
N GLU A 187 30.44 8.61 -3.29
CA GLU A 187 29.26 9.25 -2.71
C GLU A 187 27.92 8.91 -3.41
N GLN A 188 27.95 8.02 -4.40
CA GLN A 188 26.78 7.68 -5.23
C GLN A 188 26.54 6.19 -5.30
N TRP A 189 25.32 5.82 -5.68
CA TRP A 189 24.93 4.46 -6.00
C TRP A 189 24.86 4.30 -7.52
N GLU A 190 25.56 3.31 -8.05
CA GLU A 190 25.40 2.81 -9.41
C GLU A 190 24.34 1.71 -9.40
N ILE A 191 23.29 1.88 -10.19
CA ILE A 191 22.21 0.89 -10.33
C ILE A 191 22.22 0.39 -11.77
N THR A 192 22.38 -0.89 -11.96
CA THR A 192 22.37 -1.56 -13.28
C THR A 192 20.97 -2.07 -13.59
N LEU A 193 20.46 -1.69 -14.74
CA LEU A 193 19.14 -2.06 -15.26
C LEU A 193 19.29 -3.06 -16.40
N ASN A 194 18.57 -4.17 -16.33
CA ASN A 194 18.54 -5.22 -17.35
C ASN A 194 19.95 -5.75 -17.74
N GLY A 195 20.89 -5.71 -16.78
CA GLY A 195 22.28 -6.14 -16.99
C GLY A 195 23.12 -5.26 -17.92
N LYS A 196 22.62 -4.14 -18.38
CA LYS A 196 23.28 -3.29 -19.41
C LYS A 196 23.37 -1.82 -19.06
N ASN A 197 22.23 -1.20 -18.77
CA ASN A 197 22.13 0.25 -18.62
C ASN A 197 22.44 0.66 -17.18
N LYS A 198 23.25 1.68 -17.01
CA LYS A 198 23.64 2.18 -15.69
C LYS A 198 23.03 3.55 -15.45
N ILE A 199 22.50 3.74 -14.25
CA ILE A 199 22.08 5.02 -13.73
C ILE A 199 22.77 5.28 -12.41
N PHE A 200 22.86 6.56 -12.02
CA PHE A 200 23.53 6.97 -10.79
C PHE A 200 22.59 7.81 -9.93
N THR A 201 22.65 7.61 -8.61
CA THR A 201 21.86 8.38 -7.66
C THR A 201 22.60 8.59 -6.32
N LYS A 202 22.26 9.66 -5.62
CA LYS A 202 22.75 9.87 -4.25
C LYS A 202 22.00 9.02 -3.25
N PHE A 203 20.68 8.83 -3.47
CA PHE A 203 19.81 8.08 -2.58
C PHE A 203 18.91 7.15 -3.39
N PHE A 204 18.69 5.97 -2.91
CA PHE A 204 17.63 5.12 -3.43
C PHE A 204 16.69 4.64 -2.31
N ILE A 205 15.45 4.41 -2.68
CA ILE A 205 14.39 3.89 -1.81
C ILE A 205 13.96 2.54 -2.35
N ASN A 206 14.03 1.53 -1.51
CA ASN A 206 13.57 0.19 -1.85
C ASN A 206 12.09 0.04 -1.55
N ALA A 207 11.27 0.03 -2.59
CA ALA A 207 9.83 -0.21 -2.57
C ALA A 207 9.44 -1.38 -3.50
N ALA A 208 10.35 -2.37 -3.65
CA ALA A 208 10.28 -3.44 -4.64
C ALA A 208 9.28 -4.58 -4.29
N GLY A 209 8.44 -4.39 -3.28
CA GLY A 209 7.44 -5.39 -2.89
C GLY A 209 8.08 -6.74 -2.53
N GLY A 210 7.68 -7.84 -3.16
CA GLY A 210 8.25 -9.16 -2.91
C GLY A 210 9.75 -9.30 -3.21
N GLU A 211 10.33 -8.39 -3.99
CA GLU A 211 11.78 -8.38 -4.26
C GLU A 211 12.58 -7.51 -3.27
N SER A 212 11.92 -6.87 -2.30
CA SER A 212 12.59 -5.91 -1.40
C SER A 212 13.67 -6.53 -0.53
N VAL A 213 13.51 -7.77 -0.09
CA VAL A 213 14.55 -8.48 0.69
C VAL A 213 15.76 -8.77 -0.20
N ASN A 214 15.56 -9.22 -1.44
CA ASN A 214 16.64 -9.46 -2.39
C ASN A 214 17.43 -8.17 -2.69
N ILE A 215 16.73 -7.06 -2.91
CA ILE A 215 17.36 -5.75 -3.11
C ILE A 215 18.18 -5.33 -1.88
N ALA A 216 17.65 -5.52 -0.68
CA ALA A 216 18.35 -5.22 0.57
C ALA A 216 19.62 -6.08 0.75
N HIS A 217 19.53 -7.39 0.47
CA HIS A 217 20.66 -8.32 0.53
C HIS A 217 21.76 -7.93 -0.47
N ASN A 218 21.39 -7.47 -1.68
CA ASN A 218 22.36 -7.04 -2.70
C ASN A 218 23.23 -5.88 -2.24
N VAL A 219 22.74 -5.03 -1.35
CA VAL A 219 23.53 -3.93 -0.77
C VAL A 219 24.08 -4.24 0.63
N GLY A 220 23.99 -5.49 1.06
CA GLY A 220 24.60 -5.99 2.28
C GLY A 220 23.84 -5.72 3.57
N VAL A 221 22.59 -5.27 3.50
CA VAL A 221 21.73 -5.01 4.67
C VAL A 221 20.62 -6.03 4.82
N ALA A 222 19.97 -6.07 5.98
CA ALA A 222 18.83 -6.96 6.30
C ALA A 222 19.13 -8.45 6.13
N LYS A 223 20.38 -8.91 6.27
CA LYS A 223 20.79 -10.32 6.06
C LYS A 223 20.14 -11.32 7.01
N ASN A 224 19.60 -10.85 8.13
CA ASN A 224 18.85 -11.63 9.10
C ASN A 224 17.34 -11.69 8.85
N PHE A 225 16.86 -11.09 7.74
CA PHE A 225 15.47 -11.16 7.31
C PHE A 225 15.33 -12.07 6.10
N THR A 226 14.20 -12.75 6.01
CA THR A 226 13.80 -13.56 4.85
C THR A 226 12.30 -13.39 4.62
N ASP A 227 11.87 -13.59 3.38
CA ASP A 227 10.46 -13.64 3.03
C ASP A 227 9.92 -15.05 3.14
N VAL A 228 8.72 -15.18 3.66
CA VAL A 228 7.94 -16.42 3.63
C VAL A 228 6.69 -16.14 2.81
N HIS A 229 6.57 -16.80 1.68
CA HIS A 229 5.44 -16.60 0.77
C HIS A 229 4.33 -17.61 1.07
N PHE A 230 3.12 -17.11 1.27
CA PHE A 230 1.92 -17.92 1.41
C PHE A 230 1.01 -17.67 0.22
N ARG A 231 0.44 -18.74 -0.32
CA ARG A 231 -0.65 -18.67 -1.28
C ARG A 231 -1.97 -18.72 -0.50
N GLY A 232 -2.81 -17.70 -0.64
CA GLY A 232 -4.19 -17.73 -0.22
C GLY A 232 -5.02 -18.55 -1.21
N GLU A 233 -5.87 -19.42 -0.70
CA GLU A 233 -6.87 -20.16 -1.48
C GLU A 233 -8.26 -19.64 -1.15
#